data_2b91763a2f0e54f20a70d1136e273d96
#
_entry.id   2b91763a2f0e54f20a70d1136e273d96
#
_cell.length_a   1.000
_cell.length_b   1.000
_cell.length_c   1.000
_cell.angle_alpha   90.00
_cell.angle_beta   90.00
_cell.angle_gamma   90.00
#
_symmetry.space_group_name_H-M   'P 1'
#
loop_
_entity.id
_entity.type
_entity.pdbx_description
1 polymer ?
#
loop_
_entity_poly.entity_id
_entity_poly.type
_entity_poly.pdbx_seq_one_letter_code
_entity_poly.pdbx_strand_id
1 'polypeptide(L)'
;MRGSMKLVSMLLVLCLMLGALPLAMAEEVVDADLTCTITLGNWPADTAAEAEKALFESYRETMKKQYPNVTLVPDYYSYTLSSYVPMAKGGTAPSIFQPPFTDPQLLISQHLVGDVTDALERAGVLNEFSPSYLEMLSDENGRIYGLPRDGYVLGMHINVALFREAGLVDEEGLPIYPKTLQEVAEYGQIIREKTGKAGLVFPASETYGGWLFTNIAWNFGCVGENALEYQDEDGRWVCNFTSDECVAAMEYIRDLRWKYNILNADATTTDWAGAHSLLGTGEAAMNFAADDSVDQPTSNKGLPVEDFALIPFPAGDAGRYALAGGTCYMFAPNITDDQATALMAYLTVLGKMPYLNDQIIEGMRADYAAKRDRGAPVLPAISAWNDADYNAAKQAIIDEYCNVDMRLYSDFFDSITQGTITLRSEEPVFAQQLYRELTAVIQRVITREGADVRKALQKAQDSFQEYLDDEINDY
;
A
#
# COMPACT_ATOMS: atom_id res chain seq x y z
N MET A 1 66.17 24.43 3.43
CA MET A 1 64.95 23.77 3.95
C MET A 1 63.98 24.77 4.62
N ARG A 2 63.52 25.81 3.87
CA ARG A 2 62.52 26.81 4.38
C ARG A 2 61.49 27.19 3.30
N GLY A 3 61.47 26.48 2.18
CA GLY A 3 60.55 26.75 1.08
C GLY A 3 59.34 25.79 0.97
N SER A 4 59.39 24.59 1.57
CA SER A 4 58.37 23.56 1.42
C SER A 4 57.19 23.61 2.42
N MET A 5 57.39 24.33 3.52
CA MET A 5 56.34 24.44 4.55
C MET A 5 55.24 25.49 4.25
N LYS A 6 55.54 26.46 3.35
CA LYS A 6 54.51 27.45 2.96
C LYS A 6 53.58 27.00 1.86
N LEU A 7 53.97 26.00 1.03
CA LEU A 7 53.13 25.45 0.00
C LEU A 7 52.10 24.44 0.56
N VAL A 8 52.42 23.69 1.61
CA VAL A 8 51.55 22.74 2.25
C VAL A 8 50.43 23.44 3.06
N SER A 9 50.76 24.60 3.68
CA SER A 9 49.75 25.39 4.41
C SER A 9 48.77 26.10 3.46
N MET A 10 49.14 26.38 2.20
CA MET A 10 48.25 27.03 1.23
C MET A 10 47.36 26.04 0.51
N LEU A 11 47.77 24.77 0.39
CA LEU A 11 46.90 23.70 -0.13
C LEU A 11 45.87 23.23 0.93
N LEU A 12 46.18 23.26 2.22
CA LEU A 12 45.22 22.90 3.27
C LEU A 12 44.13 23.97 3.50
N VAL A 13 44.40 25.23 3.18
CA VAL A 13 43.42 26.31 3.25
C VAL A 13 42.54 26.34 2.00
N LEU A 14 43.01 25.82 0.85
CA LEU A 14 42.20 25.72 -0.37
C LEU A 14 41.24 24.51 -0.36
N CYS A 15 41.57 23.44 0.40
CA CYS A 15 40.68 22.30 0.60
C CYS A 15 39.56 22.56 1.63
N LEU A 16 39.74 23.59 2.49
CA LEU A 16 38.71 23.99 3.48
C LEU A 16 37.72 25.03 2.95
N MET A 17 37.93 25.57 1.72
CA MET A 17 36.99 26.51 1.10
C MET A 17 36.13 25.87 -0.04
N LEU A 18 36.28 24.57 -0.32
CA LEU A 18 35.46 23.84 -1.27
C LEU A 18 34.39 22.94 -0.60
N GLY A 19 34.25 23.08 0.72
CA GLY A 19 33.31 22.28 1.53
C GLY A 19 32.11 23.04 2.08
N ALA A 20 31.81 24.23 1.58
CA ALA A 20 30.58 24.94 1.91
C ALA A 20 29.92 25.43 0.62
N LEU A 21 29.47 24.51 -0.21
CA LEU A 21 28.27 24.76 -1.00
C LEU A 21 27.15 24.84 0.04
N PRO A 22 26.40 25.94 0.16
CA PRO A 22 25.19 25.90 0.92
C PRO A 22 24.33 24.82 0.26
N LEU A 23 24.03 23.73 0.99
CA LEU A 23 22.82 22.99 0.69
C LEU A 23 21.74 24.06 0.60
N ALA A 24 21.17 24.22 -0.58
CA ALA A 24 20.00 25.04 -0.75
C ALA A 24 18.96 24.45 0.21
N MET A 25 18.85 25.06 1.37
CA MET A 25 17.69 24.91 2.21
C MET A 25 16.52 25.22 1.29
N ALA A 26 15.58 24.31 1.17
CA ALA A 26 14.26 24.68 0.64
C ALA A 26 13.80 25.84 1.53
N GLU A 27 14.02 27.07 1.06
CA GLU A 27 13.61 28.29 1.73
C GLU A 27 12.09 28.23 1.86
N GLU A 28 11.62 28.51 3.07
CA GLU A 28 10.22 28.70 3.49
C GLU A 28 9.21 28.69 2.34
N VAL A 29 8.65 27.52 2.12
CA VAL A 29 7.67 27.27 1.03
C VAL A 29 6.36 28.03 1.29
N VAL A 30 6.15 28.51 2.52
CA VAL A 30 4.92 29.19 2.94
C VAL A 30 5.25 30.50 3.64
N ASP A 31 4.58 31.57 3.18
CA ASP A 31 4.61 32.87 3.83
C ASP A 31 4.11 32.76 5.28
N ALA A 32 4.93 33.18 6.26
CA ALA A 32 4.57 33.18 7.68
C ALA A 32 3.31 34.03 7.97
N ASP A 33 2.93 34.94 7.07
CA ASP A 33 1.72 35.77 7.16
C ASP A 33 0.47 35.07 6.62
N LEU A 34 0.58 33.82 6.10
CA LEU A 34 -0.53 33.03 5.58
C LEU A 34 -1.63 32.87 6.64
N THR A 35 -2.86 33.26 6.29
CA THR A 35 -4.01 33.26 7.18
C THR A 35 -5.15 32.45 6.63
N CYS A 36 -5.41 31.27 7.19
CA CYS A 36 -6.53 30.40 6.81
C CYS A 36 -6.92 29.44 7.93
N THR A 37 -8.02 28.73 7.73
CA THR A 37 -8.46 27.63 8.58
C THR A 37 -8.49 26.36 7.75
N ILE A 38 -7.88 25.27 8.23
CA ILE A 38 -7.92 23.94 7.61
C ILE A 38 -8.49 22.92 8.59
N THR A 39 -9.42 22.10 8.13
CA THR A 39 -10.03 20.99 8.87
C THR A 39 -9.30 19.69 8.53
N LEU A 40 -8.77 19.03 9.55
CA LEU A 40 -7.87 17.89 9.41
C LEU A 40 -8.64 16.57 9.57
N GLY A 41 -9.22 16.05 8.49
CA GLY A 41 -9.93 14.76 8.47
C GLY A 41 -9.03 13.56 8.71
N ASN A 42 -7.71 13.75 8.72
CA ASN A 42 -6.72 12.75 9.08
C ASN A 42 -6.32 12.76 10.55
N TRP A 43 -7.04 13.48 11.41
CA TRP A 43 -6.75 13.51 12.84
C TRP A 43 -7.04 12.15 13.50
N PRO A 44 -6.25 11.70 14.50
CA PRO A 44 -6.51 10.43 15.18
C PRO A 44 -7.88 10.37 15.85
N ALA A 45 -8.50 9.20 15.83
CA ALA A 45 -9.74 8.96 16.56
C ALA A 45 -9.53 9.11 18.08
N ASP A 46 -10.61 9.40 18.82
CA ASP A 46 -10.56 9.45 20.28
C ASP A 46 -10.08 8.12 20.92
N THR A 47 -10.32 7.00 20.23
CA THR A 47 -9.90 5.66 20.63
C THR A 47 -8.47 5.30 20.21
N ALA A 48 -7.77 6.16 19.48
CA ALA A 48 -6.40 5.94 19.06
C ALA A 48 -5.43 5.87 20.26
N ALA A 49 -4.26 5.25 20.06
CA ALA A 49 -3.24 5.15 21.09
C ALA A 49 -2.77 6.55 21.56
N GLU A 50 -2.50 6.69 22.85
CA GLU A 50 -2.05 7.98 23.42
C GLU A 50 -0.76 8.50 22.76
N ALA A 51 0.14 7.60 22.34
CA ALA A 51 1.35 7.98 21.61
C ALA A 51 1.04 8.61 20.25
N GLU A 52 0.06 8.09 19.53
CA GLU A 52 -0.38 8.63 18.25
C GLU A 52 -1.04 10.01 18.43
N LYS A 53 -1.92 10.16 19.40
CA LYS A 53 -2.53 11.46 19.71
C LYS A 53 -1.48 12.50 20.10
N ALA A 54 -0.50 12.12 20.94
CA ALA A 54 0.59 12.99 21.33
C ALA A 54 1.46 13.42 20.14
N LEU A 55 1.67 12.53 19.18
CA LEU A 55 2.39 12.83 17.94
C LEU A 55 1.64 13.89 17.10
N PHE A 56 0.35 13.72 16.88
CA PHE A 56 -0.46 14.70 16.13
C PHE A 56 -0.57 16.05 16.85
N GLU A 57 -0.64 16.05 18.19
CA GLU A 57 -0.55 17.29 18.96
C GLU A 57 0.81 17.99 18.78
N SER A 58 1.90 17.24 18.68
CA SER A 58 3.24 17.82 18.40
C SER A 58 3.32 18.46 17.02
N TYR A 59 2.65 17.88 16.01
CA TYR A 59 2.52 18.47 14.68
C TYR A 59 1.72 19.77 14.72
N ARG A 60 0.61 19.80 15.46
CA ARG A 60 -0.19 21.02 15.66
C ARG A 60 0.61 22.14 16.32
N GLU A 61 1.36 21.84 17.35
CA GLU A 61 2.21 22.84 18.02
C GLU A 61 3.34 23.33 17.10
N THR A 62 3.91 22.45 16.27
CA THR A 62 4.92 22.84 15.28
C THR A 62 4.34 23.78 14.24
N MET A 63 3.16 23.45 13.67
CA MET A 63 2.45 24.31 12.72
C MET A 63 2.11 25.68 13.34
N LYS A 64 1.58 25.70 14.57
CA LYS A 64 1.24 26.94 15.27
C LYS A 64 2.47 27.82 15.51
N LYS A 65 3.64 27.22 15.73
CA LYS A 65 4.89 27.97 15.92
C LYS A 65 5.40 28.55 14.61
N GLN A 66 5.34 27.80 13.51
CA GLN A 66 5.84 28.18 12.20
C GLN A 66 4.86 29.11 11.45
N TYR A 67 3.56 28.83 11.57
CA TYR A 67 2.47 29.50 10.87
C TYR A 67 1.37 29.94 11.86
N PRO A 68 1.61 30.98 12.66
CA PRO A 68 0.75 31.36 13.80
C PRO A 68 -0.67 31.78 13.39
N ASN A 69 -0.86 32.21 12.14
CA ASN A 69 -2.15 32.66 11.61
C ASN A 69 -2.92 31.55 10.88
N VAL A 70 -2.37 30.34 10.77
CA VAL A 70 -3.07 29.15 10.26
C VAL A 70 -3.77 28.46 11.42
N THR A 71 -5.10 28.35 11.34
CA THR A 71 -5.90 27.62 12.33
C THR A 71 -6.10 26.20 11.90
N LEU A 72 -5.60 25.24 12.69
CA LEU A 72 -5.85 23.82 12.50
C LEU A 72 -7.08 23.38 13.31
N VAL A 73 -8.07 22.81 12.63
CA VAL A 73 -9.27 22.22 13.25
C VAL A 73 -9.15 20.71 13.17
N PRO A 74 -8.79 20.03 14.28
CA PRO A 74 -8.78 18.58 14.34
C PRO A 74 -10.17 18.02 14.07
N ASP A 75 -10.27 17.04 13.20
CA ASP A 75 -11.49 16.31 12.91
C ASP A 75 -11.12 14.85 12.55
N TYR A 76 -11.72 13.89 13.24
CA TYR A 76 -11.55 12.49 12.84
C TYR A 76 -12.61 12.15 11.79
N TYR A 77 -12.15 11.82 10.59
CA TYR A 77 -13.03 11.39 9.51
C TYR A 77 -12.61 10.04 8.93
N SER A 78 -13.43 9.02 9.20
CA SER A 78 -13.29 7.72 8.54
C SER A 78 -13.99 7.76 7.19
N TYR A 79 -13.17 7.83 6.14
CA TYR A 79 -13.68 7.95 4.79
C TYR A 79 -14.48 6.73 4.34
N THR A 80 -15.62 7.00 3.73
CA THR A 80 -16.35 6.10 2.81
C THR A 80 -16.90 6.93 1.67
N LEU A 81 -16.97 6.39 0.46
CA LEU A 81 -17.49 7.12 -0.70
C LEU A 81 -18.91 7.66 -0.43
N SER A 82 -19.79 6.83 0.16
CA SER A 82 -21.18 7.19 0.47
C SER A 82 -21.31 8.32 1.50
N SER A 83 -20.37 8.44 2.45
CA SER A 83 -20.38 9.56 3.41
C SER A 83 -19.71 10.81 2.83
N TYR A 84 -18.71 10.64 1.97
CA TYR A 84 -17.94 11.76 1.43
C TYR A 84 -18.70 12.58 0.37
N VAL A 85 -19.36 11.91 -0.59
CA VAL A 85 -20.04 12.57 -1.71
C VAL A 85 -21.06 13.64 -1.24
N PRO A 86 -21.97 13.36 -0.28
CA PRO A 86 -22.85 14.39 0.25
C PRO A 86 -22.11 15.55 0.95
N MET A 87 -21.02 15.29 1.66
CA MET A 87 -20.22 16.31 2.33
C MET A 87 -19.51 17.22 1.32
N ALA A 88 -18.92 16.64 0.26
CA ALA A 88 -18.26 17.38 -0.81
C ALA A 88 -19.26 18.27 -1.56
N LYS A 89 -20.41 17.74 -1.97
CA LYS A 89 -21.50 18.49 -2.61
C LYS A 89 -22.12 19.57 -1.70
N GLY A 90 -22.14 19.32 -0.39
CA GLY A 90 -22.65 20.23 0.64
C GLY A 90 -21.64 21.28 1.12
N GLY A 91 -20.38 21.20 0.69
CA GLY A 91 -19.30 22.11 1.10
C GLY A 91 -18.86 21.95 2.55
N THR A 92 -19.06 20.76 3.13
CA THR A 92 -18.73 20.41 4.53
C THR A 92 -17.64 19.35 4.63
N ALA A 93 -17.03 18.96 3.50
CA ALA A 93 -15.90 18.03 3.50
C ALA A 93 -14.70 18.61 4.26
N PRO A 94 -13.94 17.79 5.01
CA PRO A 94 -12.70 18.22 5.66
C PRO A 94 -11.70 18.70 4.61
N SER A 95 -10.87 19.70 4.93
CA SER A 95 -9.89 20.28 4.00
C SER A 95 -8.91 19.25 3.47
N ILE A 96 -8.60 18.22 4.27
CA ILE A 96 -7.80 17.05 3.89
C ILE A 96 -8.46 15.78 4.42
N PHE A 97 -8.45 14.70 3.63
CA PHE A 97 -8.97 13.39 4.01
C PHE A 97 -8.16 12.27 3.33
N GLN A 98 -8.46 11.01 3.68
CA GLN A 98 -7.63 9.87 3.30
C GLN A 98 -8.47 8.77 2.62
N PRO A 99 -8.74 8.85 1.31
CA PRO A 99 -9.38 7.76 0.59
C PRO A 99 -8.38 6.67 0.20
N PRO A 100 -8.84 5.43 -0.06
CA PRO A 100 -8.04 4.42 -0.73
C PRO A 100 -7.75 4.82 -2.18
N PHE A 101 -6.72 4.24 -2.80
CA PHE A 101 -6.37 4.52 -4.20
C PHE A 101 -7.41 4.01 -5.23
N THR A 102 -8.46 3.34 -4.78
CA THR A 102 -9.62 2.97 -5.62
C THR A 102 -10.48 4.16 -6.05
N ASP A 103 -10.49 5.24 -5.26
CA ASP A 103 -11.51 6.29 -5.41
C ASP A 103 -11.03 7.59 -6.08
N PRO A 104 -9.72 7.92 -6.18
CA PRO A 104 -9.27 9.20 -6.71
C PRO A 104 -9.82 9.53 -8.09
N GLN A 105 -9.76 8.61 -9.05
CA GLN A 105 -10.20 8.88 -10.43
C GLN A 105 -11.70 9.15 -10.51
N LEU A 106 -12.52 8.44 -9.72
CA LEU A 106 -13.94 8.72 -9.60
C LEU A 106 -14.20 10.10 -8.98
N LEU A 107 -13.49 10.44 -7.90
CA LEU A 107 -13.65 11.73 -7.22
C LEU A 107 -13.20 12.90 -8.12
N ILE A 108 -12.12 12.73 -8.87
CA ILE A 108 -11.60 13.73 -9.83
C ILE A 108 -12.61 13.95 -10.96
N SER A 109 -13.07 12.87 -11.62
CA SER A 109 -14.01 12.95 -12.75
C SER A 109 -15.35 13.59 -12.37
N GLN A 110 -15.79 13.43 -11.13
CA GLN A 110 -17.01 14.05 -10.60
C GLN A 110 -16.80 15.42 -9.97
N HIS A 111 -15.59 16.00 -10.03
CA HIS A 111 -15.24 17.30 -9.43
C HIS A 111 -15.52 17.37 -7.91
N LEU A 112 -15.31 16.27 -7.22
CA LEU A 112 -15.54 16.15 -5.77
C LEU A 112 -14.28 16.41 -4.93
N VAL A 113 -13.16 16.76 -5.56
CA VAL A 113 -11.86 17.07 -4.95
C VAL A 113 -11.23 18.30 -5.53
N GLY A 114 -10.36 18.95 -4.76
CA GLY A 114 -9.68 20.18 -5.10
C GLY A 114 -8.33 19.93 -5.76
N ASP A 115 -8.06 20.77 -6.78
CA ASP A 115 -6.77 20.80 -7.47
C ASP A 115 -5.71 21.49 -6.60
N VAL A 116 -4.56 20.85 -6.43
CA VAL A 116 -3.44 21.35 -5.62
C VAL A 116 -2.15 21.52 -6.42
N THR A 117 -2.22 21.45 -7.74
CA THR A 117 -1.07 21.53 -8.66
C THR A 117 -0.23 22.76 -8.39
N ASP A 118 -0.86 23.94 -8.32
CA ASP A 118 -0.15 25.20 -8.14
C ASP A 118 0.51 25.31 -6.75
N ALA A 119 -0.09 24.69 -5.72
CA ALA A 119 0.53 24.59 -4.39
C ALA A 119 1.73 23.66 -4.38
N LEU A 120 1.68 22.52 -5.12
CA LEU A 120 2.81 21.61 -5.29
C LEU A 120 3.95 22.23 -6.10
N GLU A 121 3.62 23.05 -7.10
CA GLU A 121 4.62 23.81 -7.86
C GLU A 121 5.35 24.81 -6.97
N ARG A 122 4.61 25.60 -6.17
CA ARG A 122 5.22 26.51 -5.16
C ARG A 122 6.06 25.76 -4.12
N ALA A 123 5.62 24.57 -3.73
CA ALA A 123 6.38 23.69 -2.85
C ALA A 123 7.63 23.08 -3.51
N GLY A 124 7.80 23.23 -4.83
CA GLY A 124 8.95 22.71 -5.57
C GLY A 124 8.97 21.20 -5.73
N VAL A 125 7.84 20.51 -5.53
CA VAL A 125 7.75 19.02 -5.55
C VAL A 125 6.89 18.48 -6.68
N LEU A 126 6.36 19.33 -7.53
CA LEU A 126 5.45 18.95 -8.62
C LEU A 126 6.04 17.86 -9.54
N ASN A 127 7.35 17.92 -9.81
CA ASN A 127 8.03 16.98 -10.71
C ASN A 127 8.69 15.80 -9.98
N GLU A 128 8.51 15.69 -8.67
CA GLU A 128 9.15 14.69 -7.83
C GLU A 128 8.26 13.47 -7.56
N PHE A 129 7.11 13.36 -8.21
CA PHE A 129 6.24 12.20 -8.08
C PHE A 129 6.76 10.99 -8.87
N SER A 130 6.62 9.81 -8.29
CA SER A 130 6.73 8.56 -9.03
C SER A 130 5.61 8.48 -10.08
N PRO A 131 5.91 8.10 -11.35
CA PRO A 131 4.92 8.09 -12.44
C PRO A 131 3.64 7.30 -12.14
N SER A 132 3.72 6.19 -11.42
CA SER A 132 2.57 5.37 -11.06
C SER A 132 1.59 6.09 -10.13
N TYR A 133 2.08 6.90 -9.20
CA TYR A 133 1.22 7.70 -8.32
C TYR A 133 0.65 8.92 -9.05
N LEU A 134 1.44 9.50 -9.97
CA LEU A 134 0.99 10.64 -10.77
C LEU A 134 -0.25 10.26 -11.61
N GLU A 135 -0.23 9.10 -12.27
CA GLU A 135 -1.37 8.60 -13.05
C GLU A 135 -2.64 8.45 -12.21
N MET A 136 -2.51 7.96 -10.97
CA MET A 136 -3.66 7.75 -10.08
C MET A 136 -4.25 9.04 -9.50
N LEU A 137 -3.45 10.09 -9.36
CA LEU A 137 -3.82 11.32 -8.64
C LEU A 137 -3.98 12.55 -9.53
N SER A 138 -3.89 12.40 -10.85
CA SER A 138 -4.06 13.49 -11.82
C SER A 138 -5.25 13.28 -12.74
N ASP A 139 -5.73 14.39 -13.32
CA ASP A 139 -6.70 14.37 -14.42
C ASP A 139 -6.00 14.19 -15.79
N GLU A 140 -6.80 14.13 -16.86
CA GLU A 140 -6.33 14.02 -18.24
C GLU A 140 -5.47 15.22 -18.72
N ASN A 141 -5.54 16.36 -18.02
CA ASN A 141 -4.76 17.57 -18.29
C ASN A 141 -3.46 17.63 -17.45
N GLY A 142 -3.20 16.61 -16.63
CA GLY A 142 -2.04 16.53 -15.73
C GLY A 142 -2.17 17.42 -14.49
N ARG A 143 -3.37 17.87 -14.13
CA ARG A 143 -3.62 18.57 -12.86
C ARG A 143 -3.68 17.56 -11.73
N ILE A 144 -3.10 17.87 -10.58
CA ILE A 144 -2.94 16.95 -9.44
C ILE A 144 -3.92 17.28 -8.33
N TYR A 145 -4.60 16.27 -7.81
CA TYR A 145 -5.68 16.39 -6.82
C TYR A 145 -5.37 15.70 -5.49
N GLY A 146 -4.20 15.10 -5.34
CA GLY A 146 -3.81 14.40 -4.12
C GLY A 146 -2.32 14.12 -4.03
N LEU A 147 -1.91 13.60 -2.87
CA LEU A 147 -0.56 13.09 -2.62
C LEU A 147 -0.63 11.67 -2.07
N PRO A 148 0.32 10.81 -2.40
CA PRO A 148 0.40 9.49 -1.76
C PRO A 148 0.69 9.66 -0.26
N ARG A 149 -0.09 8.94 0.56
CA ARG A 149 0.16 8.84 2.00
C ARG A 149 1.05 7.66 2.32
N ASP A 150 0.68 6.53 1.79
CA ASP A 150 1.39 5.26 1.86
C ASP A 150 1.11 4.46 0.57
N GLY A 151 1.85 3.41 0.37
CA GLY A 151 1.64 2.49 -0.72
C GLY A 151 2.18 1.12 -0.33
N TYR A 152 1.60 0.08 -0.92
CA TYR A 152 2.02 -1.29 -0.74
C TYR A 152 1.91 -2.06 -2.05
N VAL A 153 2.68 -3.12 -2.15
CA VAL A 153 2.56 -4.11 -3.21
C VAL A 153 2.28 -5.47 -2.60
N LEU A 154 1.26 -6.14 -3.12
CA LEU A 154 0.90 -7.47 -2.65
C LEU A 154 1.94 -8.49 -3.13
N GLY A 155 2.45 -9.26 -2.19
CA GLY A 155 3.33 -10.40 -2.42
C GLY A 155 2.83 -11.62 -1.66
N MET A 156 3.76 -12.42 -1.18
CA MET A 156 3.45 -13.54 -0.32
C MET A 156 4.43 -13.57 0.87
N HIS A 157 3.88 -13.63 2.07
CA HIS A 157 4.61 -13.87 3.31
C HIS A 157 4.84 -15.37 3.51
N ILE A 158 6.04 -15.73 3.89
CA ILE A 158 6.45 -17.13 4.12
C ILE A 158 6.99 -17.30 5.53
N ASN A 159 6.52 -18.36 6.22
CA ASN A 159 7.14 -18.87 7.43
C ASN A 159 8.24 -19.86 7.03
N VAL A 160 9.50 -19.42 7.04
CA VAL A 160 10.68 -20.19 6.61
C VAL A 160 10.92 -21.40 7.51
N ALA A 161 10.57 -21.32 8.81
CA ALA A 161 10.70 -22.44 9.72
C ALA A 161 9.84 -23.63 9.28
N LEU A 162 8.59 -23.40 8.83
CA LEU A 162 7.72 -24.45 8.30
C LEU A 162 8.19 -25.00 6.95
N PHE A 163 8.77 -24.15 6.10
CA PHE A 163 9.42 -24.59 4.86
C PHE A 163 10.62 -25.51 5.15
N ARG A 164 11.43 -25.15 6.15
CA ARG A 164 12.56 -25.97 6.60
C ARG A 164 12.10 -27.30 7.17
N GLU A 165 11.06 -27.33 8.01
CA GLU A 165 10.47 -28.55 8.56
C GLU A 165 9.90 -29.45 7.46
N ALA A 166 9.33 -28.87 6.40
CA ALA A 166 8.83 -29.61 5.25
C ALA A 166 9.93 -30.10 4.28
N GLY A 167 11.17 -29.64 4.43
CA GLY A 167 12.28 -29.94 3.53
C GLY A 167 12.27 -29.12 2.23
N LEU A 168 11.58 -27.99 2.21
CA LEU A 168 11.49 -27.04 1.11
C LEU A 168 12.52 -25.91 1.28
N VAL A 169 13.78 -26.26 1.44
CA VAL A 169 14.91 -25.34 1.51
C VAL A 169 16.06 -25.86 0.64
N ASP A 170 16.87 -24.92 0.16
CA ASP A 170 18.10 -25.24 -0.57
C ASP A 170 19.27 -25.63 0.35
N GLU A 171 20.46 -25.83 -0.23
CA GLU A 171 21.67 -26.21 0.52
C GLU A 171 22.14 -25.13 1.51
N GLU A 172 21.72 -23.88 1.33
CA GLU A 172 22.04 -22.74 2.21
C GLU A 172 20.96 -22.50 3.27
N GLY A 173 19.86 -23.28 3.24
CA GLY A 173 18.74 -23.17 4.16
C GLY A 173 17.71 -22.08 3.79
N LEU A 174 17.83 -21.49 2.61
CA LEU A 174 16.85 -20.54 2.09
C LEU A 174 15.60 -21.27 1.58
N PRO A 175 14.40 -20.70 1.70
CA PRO A 175 13.18 -21.35 1.25
C PRO A 175 13.15 -21.50 -0.28
N ILE A 176 12.86 -22.71 -0.75
CA ILE A 176 12.46 -22.96 -2.13
C ILE A 176 10.99 -22.55 -2.21
N TYR A 177 10.74 -21.26 -2.46
CA TYR A 177 9.39 -20.71 -2.42
C TYR A 177 8.64 -20.89 -3.77
N PRO A 178 7.29 -20.91 -3.75
CA PRO A 178 6.49 -21.07 -4.96
C PRO A 178 6.59 -19.84 -5.86
N LYS A 179 6.83 -20.06 -7.17
CA LYS A 179 6.90 -19.02 -8.21
C LYS A 179 5.61 -18.92 -9.00
N THR A 180 4.75 -19.94 -8.91
CA THR A 180 3.47 -20.03 -9.59
C THR A 180 2.35 -20.36 -8.62
N LEU A 181 1.11 -20.03 -8.96
CA LEU A 181 -0.07 -20.41 -8.17
C LEU A 181 -0.24 -21.92 -8.08
N GLN A 182 0.20 -22.69 -9.10
CA GLN A 182 0.23 -24.14 -9.03
C GLN A 182 1.22 -24.64 -7.98
N GLU A 183 2.42 -24.06 -7.92
CA GLU A 183 3.42 -24.40 -6.89
C GLU A 183 2.96 -24.02 -5.48
N VAL A 184 2.15 -22.96 -5.31
CA VAL A 184 1.52 -22.64 -4.01
C VAL A 184 0.68 -23.82 -3.52
N ALA A 185 -0.12 -24.42 -4.40
CA ALA A 185 -0.94 -25.57 -4.06
C ALA A 185 -0.10 -26.80 -3.73
N GLU A 186 0.92 -27.08 -4.53
CA GLU A 186 1.82 -28.25 -4.39
C GLU A 186 2.68 -28.15 -3.11
N TYR A 187 3.34 -27.01 -2.90
CA TYR A 187 4.18 -26.80 -1.72
C TYR A 187 3.33 -26.73 -0.44
N GLY A 188 2.15 -26.10 -0.54
CA GLY A 188 1.18 -26.11 0.55
C GLY A 188 0.75 -27.51 0.95
N GLN A 189 0.56 -28.43 -0.01
CA GLN A 189 0.25 -29.82 0.25
C GLN A 189 1.43 -30.55 0.94
N ILE A 190 2.67 -30.37 0.44
CA ILE A 190 3.87 -30.94 1.06
C ILE A 190 4.00 -30.48 2.52
N ILE A 191 3.82 -29.18 2.77
CA ILE A 191 3.87 -28.61 4.12
C ILE A 191 2.79 -29.24 5.00
N ARG A 192 1.55 -29.31 4.51
CA ARG A 192 0.43 -29.93 5.23
C ARG A 192 0.72 -31.37 5.62
N GLU A 193 1.25 -32.16 4.70
CA GLU A 193 1.59 -33.55 4.91
C GLU A 193 2.74 -33.78 5.91
N LYS A 194 3.74 -32.87 5.88
CA LYS A 194 4.95 -33.01 6.71
C LYS A 194 4.78 -32.41 8.11
N THR A 195 4.11 -31.29 8.23
CA THR A 195 4.04 -30.51 9.48
C THR A 195 2.67 -30.59 10.17
N GLY A 196 1.61 -30.99 9.44
CA GLY A 196 0.22 -30.92 9.91
C GLY A 196 -0.36 -29.52 9.95
N LYS A 197 0.42 -28.49 9.62
CA LYS A 197 0.00 -27.06 9.61
C LYS A 197 -0.71 -26.70 8.29
N ALA A 198 -1.39 -25.57 8.25
CA ALA A 198 -1.96 -25.08 7.00
C ALA A 198 -0.84 -24.71 6.02
N GLY A 199 -0.96 -25.14 4.75
CA GLY A 199 -0.04 -24.70 3.71
C GLY A 199 -0.22 -23.25 3.38
N LEU A 200 -1.47 -22.79 3.29
CA LEU A 200 -1.86 -21.41 3.00
C LEU A 200 -2.94 -20.97 3.99
N VAL A 201 -2.78 -19.80 4.59
CA VAL A 201 -3.91 -19.12 5.23
C VAL A 201 -4.65 -18.30 4.18
N PHE A 202 -5.99 -18.40 4.18
CA PHE A 202 -6.83 -17.65 3.30
C PHE A 202 -7.92 -16.92 4.11
N PRO A 203 -7.82 -15.59 4.29
CA PRO A 203 -8.86 -14.83 4.97
C PRO A 203 -10.07 -14.67 4.05
N ALA A 204 -11.18 -15.35 4.38
CA ALA A 204 -12.41 -15.31 3.62
C ALA A 204 -13.56 -14.71 4.43
N SER A 205 -13.29 -13.82 5.39
CA SER A 205 -14.29 -13.01 6.05
C SER A 205 -14.43 -11.62 5.41
N GLU A 206 -15.57 -10.99 5.58
CA GLU A 206 -15.87 -9.63 5.12
C GLU A 206 -15.53 -9.41 3.63
N THR A 207 -14.64 -8.47 3.30
CA THR A 207 -14.19 -8.16 1.94
C THR A 207 -12.84 -8.80 1.58
N TYR A 208 -12.12 -9.36 2.56
CA TYR A 208 -10.73 -9.81 2.36
C TYR A 208 -10.61 -10.96 1.35
N GLY A 209 -11.59 -11.89 1.34
CA GLY A 209 -11.60 -12.98 0.38
C GLY A 209 -11.67 -12.49 -1.05
N GLY A 210 -12.58 -11.55 -1.35
CA GLY A 210 -12.74 -10.95 -2.66
C GLY A 210 -11.53 -10.11 -3.07
N TRP A 211 -10.98 -9.34 -2.14
CA TRP A 211 -9.79 -8.56 -2.37
C TRP A 211 -8.59 -9.43 -2.82
N LEU A 212 -8.29 -10.52 -2.10
CA LEU A 212 -7.25 -11.45 -2.52
C LEU A 212 -7.60 -12.20 -3.82
N PHE A 213 -8.86 -12.58 -3.98
CA PHE A 213 -9.33 -13.26 -5.19
C PHE A 213 -9.11 -12.43 -6.44
N THR A 214 -9.35 -11.13 -6.40
CA THR A 214 -9.13 -10.23 -7.54
C THR A 214 -7.70 -10.36 -8.06
N ASN A 215 -6.72 -10.36 -7.16
CA ASN A 215 -5.32 -10.53 -7.53
C ASN A 215 -5.03 -11.92 -8.14
N ILE A 216 -5.63 -12.97 -7.61
CA ILE A 216 -5.54 -14.32 -8.19
C ILE A 216 -6.21 -14.34 -9.57
N ALA A 217 -7.39 -13.75 -9.72
CA ALA A 217 -8.14 -13.71 -10.96
C ALA A 217 -7.37 -13.02 -12.10
N TRP A 218 -6.66 -11.94 -11.83
CA TRP A 218 -5.77 -11.31 -12.82
C TRP A 218 -4.72 -12.28 -13.35
N ASN A 219 -4.14 -13.10 -12.48
CA ASN A 219 -3.13 -14.10 -12.84
C ASN A 219 -3.73 -15.29 -13.63
N PHE A 220 -5.05 -15.46 -13.59
CA PHE A 220 -5.80 -16.39 -14.44
C PHE A 220 -6.26 -15.75 -15.76
N GLY A 221 -6.13 -14.43 -15.95
CA GLY A 221 -6.47 -13.74 -17.19
C GLY A 221 -7.69 -12.83 -17.10
N CYS A 222 -8.20 -12.55 -15.88
CA CYS A 222 -9.28 -11.56 -15.70
C CYS A 222 -8.74 -10.13 -15.86
N VAL A 223 -8.20 -9.83 -17.04
CA VAL A 223 -7.63 -8.53 -17.43
C VAL A 223 -8.06 -8.16 -18.85
N GLY A 224 -8.03 -6.87 -19.19
CA GLY A 224 -8.44 -6.40 -20.51
C GLY A 224 -9.91 -6.75 -20.81
N GLU A 225 -10.17 -7.44 -21.90
CA GLU A 225 -11.53 -7.84 -22.32
C GLU A 225 -12.21 -8.84 -21.35
N ASN A 226 -11.41 -9.53 -20.53
CA ASN A 226 -11.90 -10.48 -19.53
C ASN A 226 -11.84 -9.91 -18.11
N ALA A 227 -11.62 -8.60 -17.95
CA ALA A 227 -11.60 -7.94 -16.63
C ALA A 227 -12.88 -8.25 -15.83
N LEU A 228 -12.78 -8.27 -14.51
CA LEU A 228 -13.91 -8.52 -13.62
C LEU A 228 -15.00 -7.46 -13.76
N GLU A 229 -14.62 -6.24 -14.10
CA GLU A 229 -15.50 -5.15 -14.51
C GLU A 229 -14.82 -4.29 -15.58
N TYR A 230 -15.61 -3.76 -16.49
CA TYR A 230 -15.15 -2.92 -17.60
C TYR A 230 -16.29 -2.00 -18.08
N GLN A 231 -15.94 -0.96 -18.85
CA GLN A 231 -16.94 -0.19 -19.58
C GLN A 231 -17.18 -0.80 -20.96
N ASP A 232 -18.46 -0.96 -21.33
CA ASP A 232 -18.84 -1.35 -22.67
C ASP A 232 -18.71 -0.20 -23.69
N GLU A 233 -19.08 -0.45 -24.95
CA GLU A 233 -19.00 0.55 -26.05
C GLU A 233 -19.88 1.79 -25.81
N ASP A 234 -20.92 1.68 -24.99
CA ASP A 234 -21.82 2.77 -24.61
C ASP A 234 -21.34 3.49 -23.32
N GLY A 235 -20.23 3.08 -22.75
CA GLY A 235 -19.65 3.64 -21.53
C GLY A 235 -20.31 3.16 -20.23
N ARG A 236 -21.16 2.13 -20.29
CA ARG A 236 -21.79 1.52 -19.12
C ARG A 236 -20.82 0.55 -18.43
N TRP A 237 -20.81 0.55 -17.12
CA TRP A 237 -20.06 -0.44 -16.35
C TRP A 237 -20.72 -1.82 -16.37
N VAL A 238 -19.96 -2.82 -16.73
CA VAL A 238 -20.40 -4.21 -16.88
C VAL A 238 -19.55 -5.11 -16.00
N CYS A 239 -20.22 -6.00 -15.28
CA CYS A 239 -19.60 -7.03 -14.45
C CYS A 239 -19.41 -8.34 -15.25
N ASN A 240 -18.25 -8.98 -15.11
CA ASN A 240 -17.87 -10.18 -15.87
C ASN A 240 -17.30 -11.31 -14.99
N PHE A 241 -18.04 -11.73 -13.97
CA PHE A 241 -17.59 -12.80 -13.07
C PHE A 241 -17.76 -14.21 -13.67
N THR A 242 -18.43 -14.35 -14.81
CA THR A 242 -18.68 -15.64 -15.45
C THR A 242 -17.79 -15.93 -16.65
N SER A 243 -16.76 -15.09 -16.91
CA SER A 243 -15.70 -15.44 -17.87
C SER A 243 -15.05 -16.79 -17.52
N ASP A 244 -14.52 -17.48 -18.51
CA ASP A 244 -13.85 -18.78 -18.26
C ASP A 244 -12.66 -18.62 -17.35
N GLU A 245 -11.95 -17.50 -17.43
CA GLU A 245 -10.81 -17.11 -16.59
C GLU A 245 -11.23 -16.93 -15.13
N CYS A 246 -12.32 -16.21 -14.87
CA CYS A 246 -12.83 -15.99 -13.51
C CYS A 246 -13.35 -17.30 -12.89
N VAL A 247 -14.03 -18.13 -13.69
CA VAL A 247 -14.47 -19.47 -13.26
C VAL A 247 -13.26 -20.32 -12.89
N ALA A 248 -12.20 -20.35 -13.73
CA ALA A 248 -10.98 -21.11 -13.46
C ALA A 248 -10.28 -20.61 -12.20
N ALA A 249 -10.18 -19.30 -11.97
CA ALA A 249 -9.63 -18.72 -10.74
C ALA A 249 -10.42 -19.14 -9.49
N MET A 250 -11.75 -19.16 -9.56
CA MET A 250 -12.61 -19.57 -8.44
C MET A 250 -12.55 -21.08 -8.21
N GLU A 251 -12.41 -21.88 -9.28
CA GLU A 251 -12.16 -23.32 -9.17
C GLU A 251 -10.81 -23.62 -8.52
N TYR A 252 -9.77 -22.82 -8.80
CA TYR A 252 -8.51 -22.93 -8.10
C TYR A 252 -8.70 -22.72 -6.58
N ILE A 253 -9.44 -21.71 -6.13
CA ILE A 253 -9.74 -21.50 -4.70
C ILE A 253 -10.48 -22.72 -4.10
N ARG A 254 -11.48 -23.28 -4.82
CA ARG A 254 -12.16 -24.51 -4.41
C ARG A 254 -11.16 -25.66 -4.25
N ASP A 255 -10.24 -25.84 -5.21
CA ASP A 255 -9.27 -26.92 -5.26
C ASP A 255 -8.22 -26.79 -4.13
N LEU A 256 -7.82 -25.58 -3.74
CA LEU A 256 -6.97 -25.35 -2.57
C LEU A 256 -7.59 -25.98 -1.28
N ARG A 257 -8.93 -25.94 -1.18
CA ARG A 257 -9.65 -26.54 -0.04
C ARG A 257 -9.83 -28.03 -0.17
N TRP A 258 -10.34 -28.52 -1.31
CA TRP A 258 -10.87 -29.85 -1.42
C TRP A 258 -9.89 -30.85 -2.05
N LYS A 259 -9.13 -30.42 -3.03
CA LYS A 259 -8.14 -31.25 -3.72
C LYS A 259 -6.79 -31.27 -2.98
N TYR A 260 -6.26 -30.10 -2.64
CA TYR A 260 -4.96 -29.96 -1.99
C TYR A 260 -5.05 -29.91 -0.46
N ASN A 261 -6.19 -29.55 0.10
CA ASN A 261 -6.46 -29.47 1.54
C ASN A 261 -5.45 -28.61 2.30
N ILE A 262 -5.06 -27.48 1.73
CA ILE A 262 -3.99 -26.62 2.29
C ILE A 262 -4.50 -25.43 3.10
N LEU A 263 -5.80 -25.09 2.99
CA LEU A 263 -6.35 -23.93 3.68
C LEU A 263 -6.48 -24.18 5.19
N ASN A 264 -6.39 -23.09 5.97
CA ASN A 264 -6.75 -23.10 7.39
C ASN A 264 -8.21 -23.53 7.60
N ALA A 265 -8.50 -24.14 8.75
CA ALA A 265 -9.81 -24.74 9.00
C ALA A 265 -10.94 -23.71 9.08
N ASP A 266 -10.65 -22.54 9.63
CA ASP A 266 -11.56 -21.43 9.93
C ASP A 266 -11.50 -20.28 8.91
N ALA A 267 -11.14 -20.57 7.66
CA ALA A 267 -10.95 -19.58 6.60
C ALA A 267 -12.15 -18.60 6.45
N THR A 268 -13.39 -19.08 6.63
CA THR A 268 -14.61 -18.25 6.49
C THR A 268 -14.77 -17.19 7.58
N THR A 269 -14.07 -17.30 8.69
CA THR A 269 -14.09 -16.37 9.83
C THR A 269 -12.73 -15.72 10.07
N THR A 270 -11.72 -16.13 9.32
CA THR A 270 -10.39 -15.53 9.37
C THR A 270 -10.44 -14.19 8.65
N ASP A 271 -10.08 -13.13 9.36
CA ASP A 271 -9.86 -11.79 8.85
C ASP A 271 -8.37 -11.52 8.58
N TRP A 272 -8.04 -10.31 8.17
CA TRP A 272 -6.68 -9.88 7.91
C TRP A 272 -5.74 -10.09 9.12
N ALA A 273 -6.17 -9.68 10.31
CA ALA A 273 -5.38 -9.81 11.54
C ALA A 273 -5.19 -11.29 11.94
N GLY A 274 -6.23 -12.09 11.77
CA GLY A 274 -6.21 -13.54 11.99
C GLY A 274 -5.24 -14.25 11.05
N ALA A 275 -5.19 -13.85 9.78
CA ALA A 275 -4.25 -14.43 8.81
C ALA A 275 -2.79 -14.18 9.21
N HIS A 276 -2.44 -12.96 9.58
CA HIS A 276 -1.10 -12.65 10.10
C HIS A 276 -0.78 -13.39 11.41
N SER A 277 -1.79 -13.57 12.26
CA SER A 277 -1.63 -14.32 13.51
C SER A 277 -1.31 -15.80 13.24
N LEU A 278 -2.01 -16.46 12.31
CA LEU A 278 -1.78 -17.85 11.95
C LEU A 278 -0.38 -18.06 11.35
N LEU A 279 0.09 -17.13 10.50
CA LEU A 279 1.44 -17.17 9.97
C LEU A 279 2.48 -16.95 11.07
N GLY A 280 2.30 -15.92 11.90
CA GLY A 280 3.24 -15.53 12.94
C GLY A 280 3.40 -16.57 14.03
N THR A 281 2.34 -17.28 14.39
CA THR A 281 2.36 -18.35 15.40
C THR A 281 2.74 -19.73 14.84
N GLY A 282 3.03 -19.83 13.53
CA GLY A 282 3.43 -21.08 12.88
C GLY A 282 2.27 -22.07 12.66
N GLU A 283 1.03 -21.60 12.59
CA GLU A 283 -0.13 -22.42 12.25
C GLU A 283 -0.39 -22.47 10.73
N ALA A 284 0.23 -21.58 9.96
CA ALA A 284 0.22 -21.57 8.50
C ALA A 284 1.60 -21.19 7.94
N ALA A 285 1.94 -21.70 6.77
CA ALA A 285 3.25 -21.49 6.16
C ALA A 285 3.29 -20.35 5.15
N MET A 286 2.18 -20.04 4.50
CA MET A 286 2.08 -19.00 3.46
C MET A 286 0.86 -18.11 3.71
N ASN A 287 0.98 -16.82 3.36
CA ASN A 287 -0.10 -15.84 3.36
C ASN A 287 0.11 -14.85 2.22
N PHE A 288 -0.90 -14.62 1.40
CA PHE A 288 -0.88 -13.49 0.47
C PHE A 288 -1.00 -12.20 1.27
N ALA A 289 0.04 -11.39 1.29
CA ALA A 289 0.09 -10.18 2.07
C ALA A 289 1.11 -9.19 1.50
N ALA A 290 0.96 -7.92 1.83
CA ALA A 290 1.73 -6.82 1.27
C ALA A 290 3.01 -6.51 2.07
N ASP A 291 3.92 -5.77 1.45
CA ASP A 291 5.21 -5.36 2.03
C ASP A 291 5.09 -4.42 3.23
N ASP A 292 4.00 -3.65 3.33
CA ASP A 292 3.72 -2.75 4.45
C ASP A 292 3.33 -3.47 5.74
N SER A 293 2.98 -4.75 5.66
CA SER A 293 2.44 -5.55 6.77
C SER A 293 3.42 -6.59 7.33
N VAL A 294 4.71 -6.53 6.98
CA VAL A 294 5.74 -7.49 7.41
C VAL A 294 5.95 -7.55 8.93
N ASP A 295 5.64 -6.48 9.66
CA ASP A 295 5.70 -6.42 11.11
C ASP A 295 4.54 -7.16 11.80
N GLN A 296 3.45 -7.43 11.08
CA GLN A 296 2.29 -8.12 11.65
C GLN A 296 2.61 -9.56 12.07
N PRO A 297 3.14 -10.46 11.22
CA PRO A 297 3.51 -11.79 11.66
C PRO A 297 4.80 -11.80 12.51
N THR A 298 5.70 -10.84 12.31
CA THR A 298 7.00 -10.79 13.00
C THR A 298 6.87 -10.15 14.39
N SER A 299 7.19 -8.87 14.55
CA SER A 299 7.23 -8.19 15.85
C SER A 299 5.91 -8.23 16.61
N ASN A 300 4.76 -8.24 15.92
CA ASN A 300 3.45 -8.24 16.58
C ASN A 300 2.96 -9.64 16.98
N LYS A 301 3.44 -10.72 16.31
CA LYS A 301 3.02 -12.11 16.60
C LYS A 301 4.17 -13.04 16.94
N GLY A 302 5.42 -12.56 16.90
CA GLY A 302 6.59 -13.24 17.45
C GLY A 302 7.31 -14.19 16.50
N LEU A 303 7.02 -14.15 15.18
CA LEU A 303 7.83 -14.88 14.20
C LEU A 303 9.20 -14.20 14.10
N PRO A 304 10.31 -14.89 14.36
CA PRO A 304 11.64 -14.31 14.21
C PRO A 304 11.89 -13.83 12.79
N VAL A 305 12.60 -12.70 12.63
CA VAL A 305 12.86 -12.11 11.30
C VAL A 305 13.69 -13.04 10.39
N GLU A 306 14.51 -13.90 10.96
CA GLU A 306 15.25 -14.95 10.25
C GLU A 306 14.40 -16.12 9.76
N ASP A 307 13.19 -16.26 10.28
CA ASP A 307 12.20 -17.27 9.88
C ASP A 307 11.05 -16.68 9.05
N PHE A 308 11.18 -15.44 8.60
CA PHE A 308 10.18 -14.75 7.77
C PHE A 308 10.79 -14.36 6.41
N ALA A 309 10.01 -14.52 5.33
CA ALA A 309 10.37 -14.03 4.01
C ALA A 309 9.17 -13.33 3.33
N LEU A 310 9.49 -12.36 2.49
CA LEU A 310 8.55 -11.70 1.56
C LEU A 310 8.99 -12.01 0.13
N ILE A 311 8.13 -12.66 -0.64
CA ILE A 311 8.41 -13.06 -2.01
C ILE A 311 7.41 -12.39 -2.98
N PRO A 312 7.74 -12.30 -4.28
CA PRO A 312 6.81 -11.79 -5.28
C PRO A 312 5.51 -12.57 -5.29
N PHE A 313 4.41 -11.92 -5.68
CA PHE A 313 3.15 -12.64 -5.91
C PHE A 313 3.37 -13.73 -6.97
N PRO A 314 2.94 -15.00 -6.73
CA PRO A 314 3.16 -16.10 -7.65
C PRO A 314 2.43 -15.89 -8.99
N ALA A 315 3.09 -16.22 -10.10
CA ALA A 315 2.52 -16.09 -11.43
C ALA A 315 1.39 -17.10 -11.68
N GLY A 316 0.43 -16.73 -12.50
CA GLY A 316 -0.51 -17.65 -13.14
C GLY A 316 -0.17 -17.87 -14.61
N ASP A 317 -1.03 -18.59 -15.33
CA ASP A 317 -0.85 -18.88 -16.75
C ASP A 317 -0.96 -17.62 -17.64
N ALA A 318 -1.68 -16.60 -17.19
CA ALA A 318 -1.87 -15.35 -17.92
C ALA A 318 -0.77 -14.31 -17.66
N GLY A 319 0.09 -14.51 -16.66
CA GLY A 319 1.16 -13.59 -16.32
C GLY A 319 1.47 -13.54 -14.84
N ARG A 320 2.19 -12.47 -14.45
CA ARG A 320 2.46 -12.15 -13.05
C ARG A 320 1.95 -10.75 -12.76
N TYR A 321 0.85 -10.66 -12.08
CA TYR A 321 0.20 -9.42 -11.65
C TYR A 321 0.21 -9.33 -10.14
N ALA A 322 0.41 -8.13 -9.61
CA ALA A 322 0.26 -7.85 -8.19
C ALA A 322 -0.47 -6.53 -7.96
N LEU A 323 -1.30 -6.52 -6.93
CA LEU A 323 -1.96 -5.32 -6.48
C LEU A 323 -0.93 -4.34 -5.94
N ALA A 324 -0.96 -3.11 -6.46
CA ALA A 324 -0.36 -1.94 -5.84
C ALA A 324 -1.50 -1.08 -5.30
N GLY A 325 -1.59 -1.02 -3.99
CA GLY A 325 -2.64 -0.29 -3.28
C GLY A 325 -2.07 0.73 -2.30
N GLY A 326 -2.95 1.24 -1.45
CA GLY A 326 -2.58 2.19 -0.41
C GLY A 326 -3.66 3.23 -0.19
N THR A 327 -3.28 4.31 0.48
CA THR A 327 -4.11 5.47 0.71
C THR A 327 -3.41 6.74 0.22
N CYS A 328 -4.21 7.73 -0.12
CA CYS A 328 -3.71 9.05 -0.49
C CYS A 328 -4.29 10.14 0.41
N TYR A 329 -3.67 11.31 0.38
CA TYR A 329 -4.27 12.53 0.86
C TYR A 329 -4.98 13.18 -0.30
N MET A 330 -6.27 13.48 -0.13
CA MET A 330 -7.04 14.31 -1.06
C MET A 330 -7.66 15.50 -0.34
N PHE A 331 -8.15 16.46 -1.10
CA PHE A 331 -8.50 17.77 -0.60
C PHE A 331 -9.94 18.14 -0.98
N ALA A 332 -10.62 18.92 -0.12
CA ALA A 332 -12.00 19.34 -0.38
C ALA A 332 -12.14 20.07 -1.73
N PRO A 333 -13.26 19.91 -2.47
CA PRO A 333 -13.43 20.52 -3.80
C PRO A 333 -13.43 22.06 -3.78
N ASN A 334 -13.74 22.66 -2.65
CA ASN A 334 -13.78 24.12 -2.45
C ASN A 334 -12.53 24.67 -1.74
N ILE A 335 -11.42 23.90 -1.73
CA ILE A 335 -10.18 24.34 -1.11
C ILE A 335 -9.66 25.62 -1.77
N THR A 336 -9.30 26.61 -0.97
CA THR A 336 -8.68 27.83 -1.46
C THR A 336 -7.17 27.64 -1.66
N ASP A 337 -6.55 28.53 -2.43
CA ASP A 337 -5.10 28.51 -2.67
C ASP A 337 -4.28 28.64 -1.36
N ASP A 338 -4.74 29.51 -0.44
CA ASP A 338 -4.13 29.66 0.89
C ASP A 338 -4.26 28.37 1.71
N GLN A 339 -5.41 27.69 1.65
CA GLN A 339 -5.60 26.42 2.34
C GLN A 339 -4.75 25.31 1.73
N ALA A 340 -4.67 25.21 0.40
CA ALA A 340 -3.80 24.27 -0.29
C ALA A 340 -2.33 24.48 0.10
N THR A 341 -1.87 25.73 0.12
CA THR A 341 -0.51 26.09 0.56
C THR A 341 -0.27 25.71 2.03
N ALA A 342 -1.21 26.00 2.92
CA ALA A 342 -1.11 25.61 4.33
C ALA A 342 -1.08 24.08 4.53
N LEU A 343 -1.79 23.33 3.68
CA LEU A 343 -1.77 21.87 3.72
C LEU A 343 -0.46 21.28 3.21
N MET A 344 0.24 21.90 2.24
CA MET A 344 1.60 21.49 1.88
C MET A 344 2.57 21.67 3.05
N ALA A 345 2.46 22.79 3.78
CA ALA A 345 3.24 23.00 5.01
C ALA A 345 2.90 21.96 6.10
N TYR A 346 1.61 21.65 6.30
CA TYR A 346 1.18 20.61 7.23
C TYR A 346 1.75 19.24 6.85
N LEU A 347 1.67 18.84 5.58
CA LEU A 347 2.23 17.56 5.09
C LEU A 347 3.76 17.53 5.22
N THR A 348 4.43 18.68 5.11
CA THR A 348 5.88 18.78 5.40
C THR A 348 6.18 18.49 6.89
N VAL A 349 5.40 19.05 7.79
CA VAL A 349 5.54 18.79 9.25
C VAL A 349 5.26 17.30 9.57
N LEU A 350 4.35 16.67 8.84
CA LEU A 350 4.09 15.23 8.95
C LEU A 350 5.20 14.35 8.34
N GLY A 351 6.22 14.94 7.70
CA GLY A 351 7.27 14.18 7.01
C GLY A 351 6.78 13.47 5.74
N LYS A 352 5.73 13.98 5.10
CA LYS A 352 5.12 13.39 3.90
C LYS A 352 5.59 14.02 2.59
N MET A 353 6.48 15.00 2.67
CA MET A 353 7.11 15.65 1.52
C MET A 353 8.56 15.17 1.36
N PRO A 354 9.13 15.18 0.13
CA PRO A 354 10.49 14.66 -0.12
C PRO A 354 11.60 15.65 0.27
N TYR A 355 11.42 16.35 1.39
CA TYR A 355 12.44 17.26 1.86
C TYR A 355 13.43 16.57 2.79
N LEU A 356 14.68 17.03 2.74
CA LEU A 356 15.74 16.57 3.63
C LEU A 356 16.23 17.73 4.49
N ASN A 357 16.19 17.50 5.79
CA ASN A 357 16.88 18.31 6.79
C ASN A 357 17.29 17.42 7.97
N ASP A 358 18.10 17.93 8.87
CA ASP A 358 18.61 17.16 10.01
C ASP A 358 17.48 16.56 10.86
N GLN A 359 16.39 17.29 11.08
CA GLN A 359 15.25 16.83 11.88
C GLN A 359 14.51 15.64 11.19
N ILE A 360 14.31 15.70 9.88
CA ILE A 360 13.69 14.61 9.10
C ILE A 360 14.60 13.38 9.12
N ILE A 361 15.90 13.56 8.90
CA ILE A 361 16.89 12.47 8.94
C ILE A 361 16.93 11.82 10.32
N GLU A 362 16.95 12.61 11.40
CA GLU A 362 16.88 12.09 12.79
C GLU A 362 15.56 11.36 13.05
N GLY A 363 14.44 11.87 12.56
CA GLY A 363 13.13 11.21 12.64
C GLY A 363 13.14 9.86 11.95
N MET A 364 13.63 9.77 10.70
CA MET A 364 13.79 8.50 9.97
C MET A 364 14.67 7.51 10.73
N ARG A 365 15.82 7.96 11.27
CA ARG A 365 16.71 7.11 12.08
C ARG A 365 16.00 6.56 13.32
N ALA A 366 15.26 7.41 14.02
CA ALA A 366 14.50 7.01 15.20
C ALA A 366 13.44 5.95 14.87
N ASP A 367 12.72 6.12 13.75
CA ASP A 367 11.70 5.17 13.31
C ASP A 367 12.29 3.81 12.93
N TYR A 368 13.38 3.79 12.15
CA TYR A 368 14.03 2.52 11.77
C TYR A 368 14.74 1.86 12.96
N ALA A 369 15.32 2.62 13.87
CA ALA A 369 15.85 2.09 15.13
C ALA A 369 14.73 1.41 15.95
N ALA A 370 13.59 2.09 16.11
CA ALA A 370 12.43 1.54 16.81
C ALA A 370 11.85 0.28 16.13
N LYS A 371 11.83 0.23 14.79
CA LYS A 371 11.45 -0.98 14.04
C LYS A 371 12.38 -2.14 14.36
N ARG A 372 13.70 -1.93 14.21
CA ARG A 372 14.70 -2.95 14.52
C ARG A 372 14.60 -3.44 15.96
N ASP A 373 14.50 -2.51 16.92
CA ASP A 373 14.54 -2.83 18.36
C ASP A 373 13.31 -3.63 18.82
N ARG A 374 12.15 -3.50 18.13
CA ARG A 374 10.98 -4.35 18.40
C ARG A 374 10.97 -5.66 17.59
N GLY A 375 12.00 -5.94 16.78
CA GLY A 375 12.10 -7.15 15.97
C GLY A 375 11.23 -7.13 14.70
N ALA A 376 10.88 -5.94 14.20
CA ALA A 376 10.26 -5.81 12.90
C ALA A 376 11.32 -5.81 11.78
N PRO A 377 11.05 -6.38 10.60
CA PRO A 377 11.93 -6.28 9.46
C PRO A 377 12.13 -4.82 9.04
N VAL A 378 13.39 -4.41 8.89
CA VAL A 378 13.77 -3.14 8.29
C VAL A 378 14.13 -3.41 6.84
N LEU A 379 13.26 -2.98 5.92
CA LEU A 379 13.29 -3.29 4.49
C LEU A 379 13.38 -2.02 3.65
N PRO A 380 13.86 -2.10 2.40
CA PRO A 380 13.68 -1.05 1.41
C PRO A 380 12.21 -0.65 1.30
N ALA A 381 11.95 0.61 1.03
CA ALA A 381 10.60 1.11 0.85
C ALA A 381 10.39 1.50 -0.63
N ILE A 382 9.22 1.16 -1.16
CA ILE A 382 8.78 1.69 -2.45
C ILE A 382 8.49 3.17 -2.25
N SER A 383 9.26 4.04 -2.93
CA SER A 383 9.12 5.48 -2.76
C SER A 383 7.99 6.04 -3.62
N ALA A 384 7.17 6.90 -3.04
CA ALA A 384 6.21 7.71 -3.79
C ALA A 384 6.88 8.86 -4.56
N TRP A 385 8.16 9.11 -4.29
CA TRP A 385 8.93 10.25 -4.80
C TRP A 385 10.10 9.80 -5.67
N ASN A 386 10.40 10.57 -6.73
CA ASN A 386 11.54 10.40 -7.62
C ASN A 386 12.78 11.21 -7.20
N ASP A 387 12.71 11.98 -6.12
CA ASP A 387 13.85 12.72 -5.61
C ASP A 387 15.02 11.77 -5.29
N ALA A 388 16.11 11.88 -6.04
CA ALA A 388 17.24 10.96 -5.95
C ALA A 388 18.00 11.11 -4.62
N ASP A 389 18.12 12.35 -4.12
CA ASP A 389 18.87 12.63 -2.88
C ASP A 389 18.05 12.16 -1.67
N TYR A 390 16.73 12.39 -1.67
CA TYR A 390 15.82 11.87 -0.66
C TYR A 390 15.85 10.35 -0.60
N ASN A 391 15.73 9.70 -1.76
CA ASN A 391 15.71 8.24 -1.83
C ASN A 391 17.07 7.64 -1.42
N ALA A 392 18.19 8.26 -1.80
CA ALA A 392 19.53 7.82 -1.39
C ALA A 392 19.75 7.98 0.12
N ALA A 393 19.33 9.09 0.70
CA ALA A 393 19.44 9.33 2.14
C ALA A 393 18.57 8.32 2.94
N LYS A 394 17.35 8.07 2.49
CA LYS A 394 16.46 7.08 3.08
C LYS A 394 17.05 5.67 3.00
N GLN A 395 17.57 5.27 1.82
CA GLN A 395 18.19 3.97 1.63
C GLN A 395 19.43 3.78 2.54
N ALA A 396 20.28 4.80 2.67
CA ALA A 396 21.44 4.74 3.54
C ALA A 396 21.05 4.51 5.02
N ILE A 397 19.96 5.10 5.47
CA ILE A 397 19.42 4.86 6.82
C ILE A 397 18.85 3.44 6.94
N ILE A 398 18.10 2.97 5.93
CA ILE A 398 17.60 1.61 5.91
C ILE A 398 18.76 0.61 6.01
N ASP A 399 19.83 0.81 5.24
CA ASP A 399 21.01 -0.07 5.24
C ASP A 399 21.71 -0.08 6.63
N GLU A 400 21.73 1.06 7.33
CA GLU A 400 22.30 1.19 8.68
C GLU A 400 21.52 0.36 9.72
N TYR A 401 20.19 0.26 9.56
CA TYR A 401 19.31 -0.42 10.52
C TYR A 401 18.81 -1.79 10.05
N CYS A 402 19.15 -2.23 8.84
CA CYS A 402 18.76 -3.53 8.28
C CYS A 402 19.09 -4.67 9.25
N ASN A 403 18.10 -5.48 9.57
CA ASN A 403 18.19 -6.57 10.55
C ASN A 403 17.77 -7.93 9.97
N VAL A 404 17.73 -8.03 8.65
CA VAL A 404 17.25 -9.21 7.92
C VAL A 404 18.30 -9.70 6.92
N ASP A 405 18.21 -10.99 6.56
CA ASP A 405 18.92 -11.52 5.39
C ASP A 405 18.15 -11.10 4.11
N MET A 406 18.69 -10.15 3.35
CA MET A 406 18.05 -9.63 2.15
C MET A 406 17.78 -10.68 1.07
N ARG A 407 18.42 -11.86 1.11
CA ARG A 407 18.11 -12.98 0.21
C ARG A 407 16.68 -13.52 0.37
N LEU A 408 16.05 -13.25 1.52
CA LEU A 408 14.66 -13.62 1.82
C LEU A 408 13.64 -12.58 1.26
N TYR A 409 14.12 -11.47 0.68
CA TYR A 409 13.30 -10.33 0.26
C TYR A 409 13.66 -9.77 -1.12
N SER A 410 14.91 -9.95 -1.58
CA SER A 410 15.43 -9.29 -2.78
C SER A 410 14.59 -9.59 -4.01
N ASP A 411 14.14 -10.84 -4.21
CA ASP A 411 13.32 -11.21 -5.36
C ASP A 411 12.01 -10.42 -5.44
N PHE A 412 11.43 -10.05 -4.28
CA PHE A 412 10.24 -9.19 -4.24
C PHE A 412 10.54 -7.79 -4.80
N PHE A 413 11.55 -7.12 -4.26
CA PHE A 413 11.91 -5.76 -4.69
C PHE A 413 12.46 -5.75 -6.12
N ASP A 414 13.26 -6.74 -6.49
CA ASP A 414 13.79 -6.90 -7.84
C ASP A 414 12.69 -7.13 -8.88
N SER A 415 11.62 -7.87 -8.53
CA SER A 415 10.50 -8.09 -9.44
C SER A 415 9.77 -6.80 -9.81
N ILE A 416 9.71 -5.85 -8.89
CA ILE A 416 9.09 -4.54 -9.07
C ILE A 416 10.02 -3.64 -9.87
N THR A 417 11.28 -3.51 -9.45
CA THR A 417 12.24 -2.58 -10.07
C THR A 417 12.64 -2.99 -11.48
N GLN A 418 12.68 -4.30 -11.77
CA GLN A 418 12.99 -4.86 -13.09
C GLN A 418 11.74 -5.01 -13.98
N GLY A 419 10.55 -4.71 -13.48
CA GLY A 419 9.30 -4.83 -14.21
C GLY A 419 8.92 -6.27 -14.61
N THR A 420 9.39 -7.28 -13.84
CA THR A 420 9.01 -8.69 -14.06
C THR A 420 7.68 -9.06 -13.45
N ILE A 421 7.06 -8.15 -12.71
CA ILE A 421 5.69 -8.18 -12.20
C ILE A 421 4.94 -6.96 -12.72
N THR A 422 3.70 -7.15 -13.16
CA THR A 422 2.83 -6.05 -13.59
C THR A 422 2.03 -5.57 -12.38
N LEU A 423 2.25 -4.33 -11.97
CA LEU A 423 1.48 -3.71 -10.89
C LEU A 423 0.13 -3.23 -11.43
N ARG A 424 -0.92 -3.46 -10.67
CA ARG A 424 -2.28 -3.00 -10.97
C ARG A 424 -2.89 -2.35 -9.73
N SER A 425 -3.67 -1.29 -9.94
CA SER A 425 -4.59 -0.78 -8.94
C SER A 425 -5.76 -1.74 -8.73
N GLU A 426 -6.52 -1.51 -7.67
CA GLU A 426 -7.78 -2.22 -7.42
C GLU A 426 -8.79 -2.00 -8.58
N GLU A 427 -9.88 -2.76 -8.60
CA GLU A 427 -10.92 -2.61 -9.62
C GLU A 427 -11.53 -1.20 -9.57
N PRO A 428 -11.88 -0.61 -10.73
CA PRO A 428 -12.05 0.84 -10.86
C PRO A 428 -13.30 1.41 -10.19
N VAL A 429 -14.39 0.64 -10.04
CA VAL A 429 -15.62 1.15 -9.45
C VAL A 429 -16.17 0.20 -8.38
N PHE A 430 -16.57 0.77 -7.24
CA PHE A 430 -17.19 0.05 -6.12
C PHE A 430 -16.46 -1.23 -5.69
N ALA A 431 -15.12 -1.25 -5.75
CA ALA A 431 -14.29 -2.42 -5.44
C ALA A 431 -14.67 -3.10 -4.12
N GLN A 432 -15.05 -2.35 -3.08
CA GLN A 432 -15.47 -2.91 -1.79
C GLN A 432 -16.78 -3.71 -1.89
N GLN A 433 -17.71 -3.34 -2.78
CA GLN A 433 -18.92 -4.13 -3.04
C GLN A 433 -18.59 -5.37 -3.86
N LEU A 434 -17.78 -5.22 -4.91
CA LEU A 434 -17.25 -6.34 -5.70
C LEU A 434 -16.60 -7.40 -4.79
N TYR A 435 -15.76 -6.96 -3.85
CA TYR A 435 -15.11 -7.87 -2.90
C TYR A 435 -16.10 -8.60 -2.00
N ARG A 436 -17.17 -7.96 -1.55
CA ARG A 436 -18.23 -8.63 -0.76
C ARG A 436 -18.92 -9.72 -1.54
N GLU A 437 -19.29 -9.45 -2.79
CA GLU A 437 -19.94 -10.45 -3.65
C GLU A 437 -19.04 -11.66 -3.90
N LEU A 438 -17.78 -11.42 -4.26
CA LEU A 438 -16.79 -12.48 -4.49
C LEU A 438 -16.46 -13.26 -3.21
N THR A 439 -16.36 -12.59 -2.04
CA THR A 439 -16.16 -13.28 -0.76
C THR A 439 -17.30 -14.25 -0.45
N ALA A 440 -18.54 -13.88 -0.73
CA ALA A 440 -19.69 -14.77 -0.55
C ALA A 440 -19.60 -16.03 -1.43
N VAL A 441 -19.09 -15.90 -2.67
CA VAL A 441 -18.83 -17.05 -3.55
C VAL A 441 -17.70 -17.92 -2.98
N ILE A 442 -16.59 -17.31 -2.56
CA ILE A 442 -15.46 -18.02 -1.94
C ILE A 442 -15.92 -18.83 -0.74
N GLN A 443 -16.63 -18.22 0.21
CA GLN A 443 -17.17 -18.92 1.37
C GLN A 443 -18.05 -20.12 0.98
N ARG A 444 -18.84 -19.97 -0.08
CA ARG A 444 -19.67 -21.06 -0.58
C ARG A 444 -18.83 -22.21 -1.13
N VAL A 445 -17.80 -21.94 -1.97
CA VAL A 445 -17.01 -22.99 -2.64
C VAL A 445 -16.06 -23.71 -1.69
N ILE A 446 -15.54 -23.01 -0.63
CA ILE A 446 -14.66 -23.64 0.36
C ILE A 446 -15.43 -24.38 1.47
N THR A 447 -16.74 -24.16 1.62
CA THR A 447 -17.59 -24.86 2.61
C THR A 447 -18.42 -25.98 2.01
N ARG A 448 -18.56 -26.05 0.68
CA ARG A 448 -19.37 -27.05 -0.03
C ARG A 448 -18.59 -27.62 -1.21
N GLU A 449 -18.04 -28.81 -1.08
CA GLU A 449 -17.23 -29.49 -2.09
C GLU A 449 -17.95 -29.57 -3.47
N GLY A 450 -19.24 -29.88 -3.49
CA GLY A 450 -20.05 -29.97 -4.71
C GLY A 450 -20.68 -28.64 -5.16
N ALA A 451 -20.16 -27.50 -4.73
CA ALA A 451 -20.69 -26.21 -5.17
C ALA A 451 -20.46 -26.00 -6.68
N ASP A 452 -21.51 -25.61 -7.39
CA ASP A 452 -21.43 -25.18 -8.78
C ASP A 452 -20.85 -23.76 -8.82
N VAL A 453 -19.57 -23.66 -9.23
CA VAL A 453 -18.78 -22.43 -9.23
C VAL A 453 -19.41 -21.40 -10.17
N ARG A 454 -19.69 -21.79 -11.44
CA ARG A 454 -20.24 -20.87 -12.44
C ARG A 454 -21.59 -20.32 -12.01
N LYS A 455 -22.45 -21.18 -11.43
CA LYS A 455 -23.77 -20.75 -10.95
C LYS A 455 -23.64 -19.80 -9.73
N ALA A 456 -22.63 -20.01 -8.87
CA ALA A 456 -22.40 -19.14 -7.73
C ALA A 456 -21.88 -17.77 -8.18
N LEU A 457 -20.97 -17.74 -9.16
CA LEU A 457 -20.45 -16.52 -9.77
C LEU A 457 -21.54 -15.78 -10.55
N GLN A 458 -22.43 -16.48 -11.29
CA GLN A 458 -23.56 -15.86 -11.99
C GLN A 458 -24.45 -15.08 -11.02
N LYS A 459 -24.77 -15.68 -9.86
CA LYS A 459 -25.57 -14.98 -8.86
C LYS A 459 -24.89 -13.73 -8.31
N ALA A 460 -23.58 -13.79 -8.07
CA ALA A 460 -22.81 -12.65 -7.62
C ALA A 460 -22.72 -11.56 -8.72
N GLN A 461 -22.54 -11.98 -9.97
CA GLN A 461 -22.56 -11.08 -11.13
C GLN A 461 -23.90 -10.35 -11.26
N ASP A 462 -25.02 -11.08 -11.17
CA ASP A 462 -26.36 -10.48 -11.27
C ASP A 462 -26.58 -9.43 -10.16
N SER A 463 -26.15 -9.75 -8.92
CA SER A 463 -26.26 -8.84 -7.77
C SER A 463 -25.37 -7.60 -7.91
N PHE A 464 -24.14 -7.75 -8.38
CA PHE A 464 -23.21 -6.64 -8.56
C PHE A 464 -23.57 -5.77 -9.76
N GLN A 465 -24.08 -6.38 -10.85
CA GLN A 465 -24.57 -5.62 -12.01
C GLN A 465 -25.79 -4.76 -11.66
N GLU A 466 -26.75 -5.30 -10.88
CA GLU A 466 -27.88 -4.52 -10.37
C GLU A 466 -27.38 -3.30 -9.55
N TYR A 467 -26.34 -3.49 -8.72
CA TYR A 467 -25.72 -2.40 -7.96
C TYR A 467 -25.05 -1.36 -8.88
N LEU A 468 -24.31 -1.79 -9.93
CA LEU A 468 -23.70 -0.88 -10.89
C LEU A 468 -24.77 -0.09 -11.68
N ASP A 469 -25.87 -0.74 -12.03
CA ASP A 469 -26.98 -0.10 -12.76
C ASP A 469 -27.64 0.98 -11.89
N ASP A 470 -27.91 0.68 -10.61
CA ASP A 470 -28.53 1.62 -9.69
C ASP A 470 -27.62 2.81 -9.30
N GLU A 471 -26.31 2.58 -9.15
CA GLU A 471 -25.41 3.58 -8.56
C GLU A 471 -24.61 4.41 -9.58
N ILE A 472 -24.38 3.90 -10.80
CA ILE A 472 -23.52 4.59 -11.78
C ILE A 472 -24.05 4.57 -13.22
N ASN A 473 -24.75 3.55 -13.66
CA ASN A 473 -25.16 3.42 -15.05
C ASN A 473 -26.46 4.18 -15.38
N ASP A 474 -27.35 4.38 -14.42
CA ASP A 474 -28.68 4.99 -14.62
C ASP A 474 -28.68 6.51 -14.30
N TYR A 475 -27.49 7.15 -14.13
CA TYR A 475 -27.34 8.56 -13.85
C TYR A 475 -26.91 9.40 -15.07
#